data_2378b4d6014c649356fb70cc8305c1f9
#
_entry.id   2378b4d6014c649356fb70cc8305c1f9
#
_cell.length_a   1.000
_cell.length_b   1.000
_cell.length_c   1.000
_cell.angle_alpha   90.00
_cell.angle_beta   90.00
_cell.angle_gamma   90.00
#
_symmetry.space_group_name_H-M   'P 1'
#
loop_
_entity.id
_entity.type
_entity.pdbx_description
1 polymer ?
#
loop_
_entity_poly.entity_id
_entity_poly.type
_entity_poly.pdbx_seq_one_letter_code
_entity_poly.pdbx_strand_id
1 'polypeptide(L)'
;MLSWNKLFDARLYRERGVKYDERMFFGDDASILHLLYDGVKVFCLNDKLYHYRTREGSITSTLFPPRKLDDLTMYWDWYTWFAARGDRPDLTQWAVACYWRVFYVFYVQAAESGTLAQPGVKEGFAYHKKHLDSLAGAIAACPHISNFEKLRARLFRISPMGCYRLARAW
;
A
#
# COMPACT_ATOMS: atom_id res chain seq x y z
N MET A 1 -7.96 -1.99 -2.34
CA MET A 1 -8.69 -2.37 -3.57
C MET A 1 -8.65 -3.87 -3.66
N LEU A 2 -9.74 -4.55 -4.02
CA LEU A 2 -9.85 -6.01 -3.91
C LEU A 2 -10.19 -6.60 -5.28
N SER A 3 -9.59 -7.73 -5.66
CA SER A 3 -9.82 -8.39 -6.95
C SER A 3 -11.13 -9.21 -6.95
N TRP A 4 -11.48 -9.80 -5.81
CA TRP A 4 -12.59 -10.75 -5.69
C TRP A 4 -14.00 -10.14 -5.93
N ASN A 5 -14.15 -8.84 -5.93
CA ASN A 5 -15.41 -8.15 -6.25
C ASN A 5 -15.45 -7.60 -7.68
N LYS A 6 -14.68 -8.17 -8.60
CA LYS A 6 -14.50 -7.68 -9.96
C LYS A 6 -14.58 -8.81 -10.98
N LEU A 7 -15.10 -8.48 -12.15
CA LEU A 7 -15.00 -9.32 -13.34
C LEU A 7 -14.10 -8.64 -14.35
N PHE A 8 -13.14 -9.35 -14.86
CA PHE A 8 -12.22 -8.87 -15.88
C PHE A 8 -12.41 -9.68 -17.17
N ASP A 9 -12.30 -9.02 -18.31
CA ASP A 9 -12.13 -9.72 -19.57
C ASP A 9 -10.81 -10.49 -19.56
N ALA A 10 -10.86 -11.80 -19.77
CA ALA A 10 -9.68 -12.65 -19.76
C ALA A 10 -8.63 -12.26 -20.83
N ARG A 11 -9.05 -11.54 -21.87
CA ARG A 11 -8.14 -10.99 -22.88
C ARG A 11 -7.15 -10.00 -22.28
N LEU A 12 -7.55 -9.21 -21.28
CA LEU A 12 -6.67 -8.25 -20.61
C LEU A 12 -5.43 -8.93 -20.01
N TYR A 13 -5.59 -10.10 -19.41
CA TYR A 13 -4.47 -10.86 -18.88
C TYR A 13 -3.56 -11.39 -19.98
N ARG A 14 -4.14 -11.96 -21.04
CA ARG A 14 -3.39 -12.59 -22.14
C ARG A 14 -2.67 -11.57 -23.02
N GLU A 15 -3.37 -10.54 -23.45
CA GLU A 15 -2.83 -9.54 -24.38
C GLU A 15 -1.79 -8.64 -23.72
N ARG A 16 -1.93 -8.37 -22.42
CA ARG A 16 -0.98 -7.53 -21.66
C ARG A 16 0.11 -8.34 -20.96
N GLY A 17 0.06 -9.65 -21.02
CA GLY A 17 1.01 -10.52 -20.32
C GLY A 17 1.00 -10.35 -18.80
N VAL A 18 -0.13 -9.89 -18.24
CA VAL A 18 -0.25 -9.63 -16.79
C VAL A 18 -0.26 -10.94 -16.02
N LYS A 19 0.63 -11.04 -15.05
CA LYS A 19 0.74 -12.18 -14.15
C LYS A 19 0.81 -11.70 -12.71
N TYR A 20 0.27 -12.50 -11.79
CA TYR A 20 0.49 -12.30 -10.36
C TYR A 20 1.97 -12.51 -10.02
N ASP A 21 2.50 -11.71 -9.11
CA ASP A 21 3.84 -11.95 -8.57
C ASP A 21 3.76 -13.05 -7.50
N GLU A 22 4.25 -14.24 -7.83
CA GLU A 22 4.23 -15.42 -6.95
C GLU A 22 5.05 -15.23 -5.66
N ARG A 23 5.90 -14.22 -5.61
CA ARG A 23 6.69 -13.86 -4.41
C ARG A 23 5.88 -13.10 -3.38
N MET A 24 4.81 -12.43 -3.80
CA MET A 24 3.94 -11.67 -2.92
C MET A 24 2.93 -12.59 -2.24
N PHE A 25 2.76 -12.39 -0.95
CA PHE A 25 1.75 -13.11 -0.15
C PHE A 25 0.56 -12.21 0.23
N PHE A 26 0.82 -10.90 0.41
CA PHE A 26 -0.21 -9.89 0.62
C PHE A 26 -0.22 -8.91 -0.55
N GLY A 27 -1.41 -8.43 -0.90
CA GLY A 27 -1.57 -7.45 -1.97
C GLY A 27 -1.31 -7.98 -3.39
N ASP A 28 -1.08 -9.29 -3.56
CA ASP A 28 -0.85 -9.94 -4.84
C ASP A 28 -1.94 -9.61 -5.85
N ASP A 29 -3.20 -9.69 -5.42
CA ASP A 29 -4.37 -9.39 -6.24
C ASP A 29 -4.47 -7.91 -6.62
N ALA A 30 -4.07 -7.01 -5.75
CA ALA A 30 -4.09 -5.58 -6.01
C ALA A 30 -2.87 -5.11 -6.81
N SER A 31 -1.74 -5.83 -6.73
CA SER A 31 -0.48 -5.45 -7.39
C SER A 31 -0.62 -5.28 -8.91
N ILE A 32 -1.47 -6.06 -9.56
CA ILE A 32 -1.68 -6.04 -11.01
C ILE A 32 -2.81 -5.12 -11.48
N LEU A 33 -3.61 -4.56 -10.57
CA LEU A 33 -4.83 -3.82 -10.96
C LEU A 33 -4.52 -2.56 -11.78
N HIS A 34 -3.40 -1.88 -11.52
CA HIS A 34 -3.00 -0.71 -12.32
C HIS A 34 -2.75 -1.08 -13.79
N LEU A 35 -2.25 -2.28 -14.06
CA LEU A 35 -2.06 -2.81 -15.41
C LEU A 35 -3.38 -3.21 -16.06
N LEU A 36 -4.28 -3.81 -15.29
CA LEU A 36 -5.58 -4.27 -15.80
C LEU A 36 -6.54 -3.11 -16.08
N TYR A 37 -6.49 -2.04 -15.29
CA TYR A 37 -7.36 -0.88 -15.45
C TYR A 37 -6.87 0.14 -16.48
N ASP A 38 -5.65 0.01 -16.94
CA ASP A 38 -5.09 0.97 -17.89
C ASP A 38 -5.86 0.98 -19.21
N GLY A 39 -6.39 2.14 -19.56
CA GLY A 39 -7.13 2.35 -20.82
C GLY A 39 -8.41 1.54 -21.00
N VAL A 40 -8.96 0.94 -19.92
CA VAL A 40 -10.24 0.20 -20.01
C VAL A 40 -11.40 1.00 -19.46
N LYS A 41 -12.61 0.70 -19.96
CA LYS A 41 -13.85 1.20 -19.39
C LYS A 41 -14.26 0.30 -18.22
N VAL A 42 -14.48 0.92 -17.06
CA VAL A 42 -14.94 0.24 -15.85
C VAL A 42 -16.43 0.52 -15.68
N PHE A 43 -17.20 -0.54 -15.45
CA PHE A 43 -18.62 -0.44 -15.12
C PHE A 43 -18.82 -0.84 -13.65
N CYS A 44 -19.50 0.02 -12.88
CA CYS A 44 -19.79 -0.25 -11.47
C CYS A 44 -21.22 -0.75 -11.33
N LEU A 45 -21.38 -1.92 -10.70
CA LEU A 45 -22.68 -2.46 -10.29
C LEU A 45 -22.94 -2.08 -8.84
N ASN A 46 -24.18 -1.65 -8.54
CA ASN A 46 -24.61 -1.36 -7.17
C ASN A 46 -25.14 -2.61 -6.43
N ASP A 47 -25.25 -3.73 -7.15
CA ASP A 47 -25.75 -4.97 -6.60
C ASP A 47 -24.74 -5.65 -5.69
N LYS A 48 -25.22 -6.21 -4.59
CA LYS A 48 -24.40 -6.96 -3.64
C LYS A 48 -24.23 -8.41 -4.10
N LEU A 49 -23.37 -8.64 -5.09
CA LEU A 49 -23.19 -9.94 -5.74
C LEU A 49 -22.14 -10.82 -5.06
N TYR A 50 -21.39 -10.30 -4.10
CA TYR A 50 -20.34 -11.04 -3.41
C TYR A 50 -20.56 -11.03 -1.90
N HIS A 51 -20.54 -12.21 -1.28
CA HIS A 51 -20.64 -12.39 0.16
C HIS A 51 -19.26 -12.67 0.76
N TYR A 52 -18.66 -11.68 1.43
CA TYR A 52 -17.39 -11.85 2.12
C TYR A 52 -17.59 -12.51 3.49
N ARG A 53 -17.06 -13.73 3.65
CA ARG A 53 -17.13 -14.47 4.90
C ARG A 53 -15.87 -14.26 5.73
N THR A 54 -15.98 -13.65 6.90
CA THR A 54 -14.92 -13.60 7.92
C THR A 54 -14.79 -14.96 8.62
N ARG A 55 -13.56 -15.40 8.82
CA ARG A 55 -13.24 -16.64 9.54
C ARG A 55 -12.12 -16.38 10.54
N GLU A 56 -12.20 -17.03 11.72
CA GLU A 56 -11.07 -17.10 12.63
C GLU A 56 -9.89 -17.81 11.96
N GLY A 57 -8.65 -17.38 12.25
CA GLY A 57 -7.46 -17.90 11.60
C GLY A 57 -7.25 -17.42 10.16
N SER A 58 -8.03 -16.43 9.68
CA SER A 58 -7.77 -15.80 8.40
C SER A 58 -6.38 -15.12 8.42
N ILE A 59 -5.70 -15.12 7.27
CA ILE A 59 -4.40 -14.45 7.06
C ILE A 59 -4.43 -13.00 7.56
N THR A 60 -5.58 -12.34 7.46
CA THR A 60 -5.77 -10.95 7.88
C THR A 60 -5.94 -10.76 9.40
N SER A 61 -6.12 -11.84 10.16
CA SER A 61 -6.37 -11.81 11.62
C SER A 61 -5.15 -12.14 12.48
N THR A 62 -3.99 -12.41 11.89
CA THR A 62 -2.76 -12.76 12.59
C THR A 62 -1.99 -11.51 13.05
N LEU A 63 -1.12 -11.69 14.08
CA LEU A 63 -0.10 -10.71 14.45
C LEU A 63 0.66 -10.24 13.21
N PHE A 64 1.22 -9.03 13.24
CA PHE A 64 1.88 -8.42 12.09
C PHE A 64 3.01 -9.31 11.54
N PRO A 65 2.80 -10.08 10.45
CA PRO A 65 3.84 -10.91 9.86
C PRO A 65 4.74 -10.08 8.94
N PRO A 66 6.03 -10.45 8.76
CA PRO A 66 6.94 -9.74 7.84
C PRO A 66 6.38 -9.56 6.42
N ARG A 67 5.70 -10.58 5.90
CA ARG A 67 5.10 -10.57 4.54
C ARG A 67 3.97 -9.54 4.36
N LYS A 68 3.43 -8.98 5.44
CA LYS A 68 2.45 -7.88 5.32
C LYS A 68 3.06 -6.62 4.67
N LEU A 69 4.38 -6.50 4.70
CA LEU A 69 5.11 -5.43 4.02
C LEU A 69 5.09 -5.54 2.49
N ASP A 70 4.62 -6.67 1.93
CA ASP A 70 4.40 -6.83 0.49
C ASP A 70 3.41 -5.77 -0.05
N ASP A 71 2.42 -5.36 0.75
CA ASP A 71 1.52 -4.26 0.39
C ASP A 71 2.28 -2.94 0.14
N LEU A 72 3.38 -2.69 0.84
CA LEU A 72 4.22 -1.51 0.57
C LEU A 72 4.96 -1.63 -0.76
N THR A 73 5.41 -2.84 -1.12
CA THR A 73 5.99 -3.10 -2.44
C THR A 73 4.97 -2.81 -3.54
N MET A 74 3.75 -3.28 -3.38
CA MET A 74 2.65 -3.02 -4.31
C MET A 74 2.42 -1.52 -4.55
N TYR A 75 2.30 -0.71 -3.47
CA TYR A 75 2.10 0.74 -3.62
C TYR A 75 3.32 1.46 -4.18
N TRP A 76 4.53 0.94 -3.93
CA TRP A 76 5.75 1.45 -4.54
C TRP A 76 5.77 1.19 -6.05
N ASP A 77 5.37 -0.01 -6.48
CA ASP A 77 5.26 -0.38 -7.89
C ASP A 77 4.21 0.47 -8.62
N TRP A 78 3.07 0.73 -7.98
CA TRP A 78 2.07 1.65 -8.53
C TRP A 78 2.63 3.06 -8.71
N TYR A 79 3.30 3.57 -7.67
CA TYR A 79 3.94 4.89 -7.75
C TYR A 79 4.94 4.97 -8.90
N THR A 80 5.87 4.02 -8.99
CA THR A 80 6.91 4.02 -10.01
C THR A 80 6.33 3.89 -11.41
N TRP A 81 5.30 3.07 -11.58
CA TRP A 81 4.63 2.88 -12.86
C TRP A 81 3.90 4.15 -13.32
N PHE A 82 3.11 4.80 -12.46
CA PHE A 82 2.43 6.05 -12.80
C PHE A 82 3.40 7.21 -13.00
N ALA A 83 4.46 7.29 -12.19
CA ALA A 83 5.48 8.32 -12.31
C ALA A 83 6.28 8.20 -13.61
N ALA A 84 6.61 6.98 -14.05
CA ALA A 84 7.31 6.74 -15.30
C ALA A 84 6.48 7.13 -16.52
N ARG A 85 5.17 6.96 -16.48
CA ARG A 85 4.27 7.36 -17.57
C ARG A 85 4.05 8.86 -17.64
N GLY A 86 3.90 9.52 -16.50
CA GLY A 86 3.72 10.96 -16.40
C GLY A 86 2.36 11.51 -16.91
N ASP A 87 1.51 10.67 -17.49
CA ASP A 87 0.21 11.04 -18.08
C ASP A 87 -0.93 11.14 -17.03
N ARG A 88 -0.71 10.60 -15.83
CA ARG A 88 -1.70 10.57 -14.74
C ARG A 88 -1.08 11.04 -13.41
N PRO A 89 -0.77 12.34 -13.28
CA PRO A 89 -0.21 12.89 -12.05
C PRO A 89 -1.14 12.71 -10.84
N ASP A 90 -2.45 12.69 -11.05
CA ASP A 90 -3.46 12.42 -10.03
C ASP A 90 -3.26 11.03 -9.39
N LEU A 91 -3.04 9.98 -10.19
CA LEU A 91 -2.80 8.62 -9.71
C LEU A 91 -1.42 8.48 -9.06
N THR A 92 -0.41 9.17 -9.59
CA THR A 92 0.91 9.24 -8.97
C THR A 92 0.82 9.82 -7.55
N GLN A 93 0.12 10.94 -7.38
CA GLN A 93 -0.10 11.57 -6.09
C GLN A 93 -0.92 10.69 -5.15
N TRP A 94 -1.92 9.99 -5.67
CA TRP A 94 -2.72 9.05 -4.90
C TRP A 94 -1.86 7.87 -4.41
N ALA A 95 -1.00 7.29 -5.26
CA ALA A 95 -0.09 6.21 -4.87
C ALA A 95 0.89 6.65 -3.77
N VAL A 96 1.41 7.90 -3.84
CA VAL A 96 2.25 8.50 -2.78
C VAL A 96 1.49 8.57 -1.46
N ALA A 97 0.23 9.03 -1.48
CA ALA A 97 -0.58 9.13 -0.28
C ALA A 97 -0.88 7.75 0.34
N CYS A 98 -1.20 6.76 -0.50
CA CYS A 98 -1.42 5.39 -0.06
C CYS A 98 -0.15 4.78 0.54
N TYR A 99 1.00 4.93 -0.13
CA TYR A 99 2.27 4.43 0.38
C TYR A 99 2.60 4.97 1.77
N TRP A 100 2.48 6.30 1.96
CA TRP A 100 2.71 6.94 3.26
C TRP A 100 1.76 6.39 4.34
N ARG A 101 0.45 6.36 4.06
CA ARG A 101 -0.57 5.95 5.03
C ARG A 101 -0.40 4.49 5.44
N VAL A 102 -0.18 3.61 4.47
CA VAL A 102 0.00 2.17 4.73
C VAL A 102 1.30 1.95 5.51
N PHE A 103 2.38 2.63 5.15
CA PHE A 103 3.64 2.56 5.90
C PHE A 103 3.43 2.95 7.38
N TYR A 104 2.77 4.08 7.62
CA TYR A 104 2.52 4.54 8.98
C TYR A 104 1.65 3.58 9.77
N VAL A 105 0.54 3.12 9.19
CA VAL A 105 -0.38 2.17 9.82
C VAL A 105 0.34 0.86 10.16
N PHE A 106 1.12 0.33 9.23
CA PHE A 106 1.86 -0.90 9.45
C PHE A 106 2.94 -0.77 10.52
N TYR A 107 3.61 0.37 10.57
CA TYR A 107 4.57 0.64 11.64
C TYR A 107 3.89 0.67 13.01
N VAL A 108 2.73 1.33 13.12
CA VAL A 108 1.92 1.35 14.34
C VAL A 108 1.50 -0.08 14.74
N GLN A 109 0.95 -0.86 13.81
CA GLN A 109 0.55 -2.24 14.06
C GLN A 109 1.72 -3.12 14.53
N ALA A 110 2.89 -2.99 13.90
CA ALA A 110 4.09 -3.73 14.28
C ALA A 110 4.61 -3.30 15.67
N ALA A 111 4.48 -2.01 16.01
CA ALA A 111 4.84 -1.50 17.33
C ALA A 111 3.89 -2.04 18.41
N GLU A 112 2.59 -2.02 18.15
CA GLU A 112 1.56 -2.51 19.09
C GLU A 112 1.61 -4.02 19.30
N SER A 113 1.94 -4.77 18.27
CA SER A 113 2.13 -6.24 18.36
C SER A 113 3.50 -6.65 18.89
N GLY A 114 4.43 -5.69 19.16
CA GLY A 114 5.78 -5.99 19.63
C GLY A 114 6.68 -6.64 18.58
N THR A 115 6.32 -6.61 17.30
CA THR A 115 7.05 -7.31 16.23
C THR A 115 8.13 -6.47 15.54
N LEU A 116 8.24 -5.18 15.84
CA LEU A 116 9.24 -4.28 15.20
C LEU A 116 10.69 -4.76 15.27
N ALA A 117 11.04 -5.48 16.34
CA ALA A 117 12.40 -6.01 16.54
C ALA A 117 12.63 -7.34 15.83
N GLN A 118 11.60 -7.98 15.33
CA GLN A 118 11.75 -9.25 14.60
C GLN A 118 12.56 -9.02 13.31
N PRO A 119 13.51 -9.89 12.97
CA PRO A 119 14.44 -9.69 11.86
C PRO A 119 13.73 -9.29 10.57
N GLY A 120 12.89 -10.11 9.99
CA GLY A 120 12.23 -9.79 8.72
C GLY A 120 11.35 -8.54 8.73
N VAL A 121 10.77 -8.15 9.88
CA VAL A 121 9.97 -6.90 10.03
C VAL A 121 10.91 -5.69 10.06
N LYS A 122 11.99 -5.76 10.83
CA LYS A 122 12.98 -4.68 10.96
C LYS A 122 13.64 -4.35 9.63
N GLU A 123 14.12 -5.37 8.92
CA GLU A 123 14.75 -5.20 7.62
C GLU A 123 13.77 -4.67 6.57
N GLY A 124 12.54 -5.18 6.56
CA GLY A 124 11.51 -4.72 5.64
C GLY A 124 11.16 -3.25 5.85
N PHE A 125 10.97 -2.80 7.10
CA PHE A 125 10.78 -1.37 7.36
C PHE A 125 12.01 -0.53 7.01
N ALA A 126 13.22 -1.02 7.25
CA ALA A 126 14.44 -0.31 6.85
C ALA A 126 14.55 -0.16 5.32
N TYR A 127 14.17 -1.19 4.57
CA TYR A 127 14.09 -1.16 3.12
C TYR A 127 13.08 -0.11 2.63
N HIS A 128 11.83 -0.21 3.07
CA HIS A 128 10.77 0.70 2.65
C HIS A 128 10.94 2.12 3.15
N LYS A 129 11.67 2.33 4.27
CA LYS A 129 11.99 3.67 4.73
C LYS A 129 12.86 4.44 3.75
N LYS A 130 13.76 3.79 3.00
CA LYS A 130 14.55 4.45 1.95
C LYS A 130 13.63 5.01 0.86
N HIS A 131 12.60 4.25 0.46
CA HIS A 131 11.58 4.72 -0.48
C HIS A 131 10.77 5.88 0.10
N LEU A 132 10.34 5.77 1.37
CA LEU A 132 9.62 6.85 2.05
C LEU A 132 10.46 8.15 2.10
N ASP A 133 11.75 8.03 2.35
CA ASP A 133 12.65 9.19 2.38
C ASP A 133 12.81 9.84 1.00
N SER A 134 12.86 9.04 -0.07
CA SER A 134 12.89 9.56 -1.45
C SER A 134 11.58 10.26 -1.84
N LEU A 135 10.45 9.88 -1.25
CA LEU A 135 9.15 10.50 -1.49
C LEU A 135 8.90 11.80 -0.68
N ALA A 136 9.86 12.29 0.08
CA ALA A 136 9.65 13.43 0.98
C ALA A 136 9.05 14.67 0.31
N GLY A 137 9.59 15.04 -0.85
CA GLY A 137 9.08 16.16 -1.65
C GLY A 137 7.69 15.91 -2.19
N ALA A 138 7.45 14.69 -2.71
CA ALA A 138 6.15 14.29 -3.23
C ALA A 138 5.08 14.26 -2.13
N ILE A 139 5.39 13.79 -0.93
CA ILE A 139 4.48 13.81 0.24
C ILE A 139 4.15 15.26 0.62
N ALA A 140 5.15 16.14 0.66
CA ALA A 140 4.94 17.55 1.01
C ALA A 140 4.04 18.28 0.01
N ALA A 141 4.18 17.99 -1.28
CA ALA A 141 3.39 18.59 -2.36
C ALA A 141 2.02 17.89 -2.58
N CYS A 142 1.79 16.71 -2.03
CA CYS A 142 0.61 15.90 -2.32
C CYS A 142 -0.68 16.55 -1.80
N PRO A 143 -1.70 16.81 -2.66
CA PRO A 143 -2.97 17.39 -2.25
C PRO A 143 -3.86 16.39 -1.47
N HIS A 144 -3.61 15.08 -1.62
CA HIS A 144 -4.37 14.02 -0.94
C HIS A 144 -3.87 13.76 0.49
N ILE A 145 -2.83 14.46 0.94
CA ILE A 145 -2.24 14.35 2.28
C ILE A 145 -2.51 15.66 3.02
N SER A 146 -3.21 15.58 4.14
CA SER A 146 -3.51 16.73 4.98
C SER A 146 -2.24 17.36 5.59
N ASN A 147 -2.31 18.63 5.99
CA ASN A 147 -1.16 19.30 6.63
C ASN A 147 -0.71 18.59 7.91
N PHE A 148 -1.63 18.03 8.66
CA PHE A 148 -1.33 17.22 9.84
C PHE A 148 -0.57 15.92 9.47
N GLU A 149 -1.01 15.20 8.43
CA GLU A 149 -0.30 14.03 7.94
C GLU A 149 1.09 14.38 7.39
N LYS A 150 1.25 15.52 6.71
CA LYS A 150 2.54 16.03 6.22
C LYS A 150 3.51 16.31 7.38
N LEU A 151 3.03 16.95 8.44
CA LEU A 151 3.82 17.16 9.66
C LEU A 151 4.21 15.82 10.28
N ARG A 152 3.25 14.90 10.42
CA ARG A 152 3.49 13.54 10.94
C ARG A 152 4.53 12.79 10.11
N ALA A 153 4.46 12.88 8.78
CA ALA A 153 5.44 12.24 7.89
C ALA A 153 6.86 12.81 8.09
N ARG A 154 6.98 14.12 8.29
CA ARG A 154 8.28 14.76 8.60
C ARG A 154 8.86 14.26 9.93
N LEU A 155 8.05 14.24 10.99
CA LEU A 155 8.46 13.74 12.31
C LEU A 155 8.83 12.26 12.26
N PHE A 156 8.01 11.47 11.55
CA PHE A 156 8.22 10.04 11.40
C PHE A 156 9.55 9.73 10.68
N ARG A 157 9.93 10.49 9.68
CA ARG A 157 11.21 10.31 8.97
C ARG A 157 12.41 10.55 9.88
N ILE A 158 12.32 11.48 10.83
CA ILE A 158 13.38 11.78 11.81
C ILE A 158 13.43 10.67 12.87
N SER A 159 12.30 10.34 13.46
CA SER A 159 12.18 9.34 14.53
C SER A 159 10.83 8.61 14.45
N PRO A 160 10.77 7.45 13.77
CA PRO A 160 9.53 6.67 13.68
C PRO A 160 8.95 6.32 15.05
N MET A 161 9.80 5.84 15.98
CA MET A 161 9.36 5.49 17.34
C MET A 161 8.96 6.73 18.16
N GLY A 162 9.66 7.84 17.99
CA GLY A 162 9.27 9.11 18.62
C GLY A 162 7.92 9.60 18.14
N CYS A 163 7.69 9.58 16.84
CA CYS A 163 6.40 9.94 16.26
C CYS A 163 5.26 9.03 16.74
N TYR A 164 5.48 7.72 16.83
CA TYR A 164 4.53 6.75 17.36
C TYR A 164 4.18 7.04 18.83
N ARG A 165 5.18 7.27 19.69
CA ARG A 165 4.98 7.59 21.12
C ARG A 165 4.19 8.88 21.30
N LEU A 166 4.51 9.93 20.54
CA LEU A 166 3.76 11.20 20.56
C LEU A 166 2.31 10.99 20.15
N ALA A 167 2.04 10.21 19.11
CA ALA A 167 0.67 9.95 18.66
C ALA A 167 -0.19 9.17 19.68
N ARG A 168 0.43 8.44 20.62
CA ARG A 168 -0.28 7.73 21.69
C ARG A 168 -0.46 8.54 22.98
N ALA A 169 0.26 9.63 23.11
CA ALA A 169 0.18 10.51 24.29
C ALA A 169 -0.96 11.54 24.20
N TRP A 170 -1.62 11.64 23.05
CA TRP A 170 -2.79 12.48 22.75
C TRP A 170 -4.03 11.61 22.51
#